data_5bc8f20614689d341f0e322fa5694cf5
#
_entry.id   5bc8f20614689d341f0e322fa5694cf5
#
_cell.length_a   1.000
_cell.length_b   1.000
_cell.length_c   1.000
_cell.angle_alpha   90.00
_cell.angle_beta   90.00
_cell.angle_gamma   90.00
#
_symmetry.space_group_name_H-M   'P 1'
#
loop_
_entity.id
_entity.type
_entity.pdbx_description
1 polymer ?
#
loop_
_entity_poly.entity_id
_entity_poly.type
_entity_poly.pdbx_seq_one_letter_code
_entity_poly.pdbx_strand_id
1 'polypeptide(L)'
;MAQVKVAPPLAQDSIPPSPAPVEAAPSPVQELKVSGHMMSLPAGLFCFVNEGNPAAPRQNGMPGIRISPPPIGSQHVEIAGFRPDGWLNGDGDATLVRVRKGPAQVLVTIYQIANQPDSAPRLQVRQLLGGSDMPAAANADPAPVQAQMQMDVLAHIQGRGDTGAKFGAWLGERGSNSWIEGFAINAPEDIDAADFSYQAVLGRGWLSPWVEAGQYCGSRGMALPLLGLRVRLTGEAAEQYELSYAATFIGGATAGPVGNDETCEGDTLAPLEALQITLTPRLRKATRAKR
;
A
#
# COMPACT_ATOMS: atom_id res chain seq x y z
N MET A 1 93.11 20.72 -8.39
CA MET A 1 91.95 20.02 -7.84
C MET A 1 90.87 21.06 -7.53
N ALA A 2 89.85 21.21 -8.39
CA ALA A 2 88.77 22.13 -8.21
C ALA A 2 87.60 21.48 -7.53
N GLN A 3 87.15 22.00 -6.42
CA GLN A 3 85.99 21.59 -5.72
C GLN A 3 84.69 22.11 -6.38
N VAL A 4 83.87 21.23 -6.82
CA VAL A 4 82.51 21.52 -7.33
C VAL A 4 81.57 21.73 -6.16
N LYS A 5 81.05 23.00 -6.04
CA LYS A 5 80.05 23.37 -5.02
C LYS A 5 78.64 22.98 -5.49
N VAL A 6 78.07 21.98 -4.86
CA VAL A 6 76.71 21.58 -5.13
C VAL A 6 75.73 22.57 -4.48
N ALA A 7 74.78 23.10 -5.24
CA ALA A 7 73.70 23.95 -4.79
C ALA A 7 72.61 23.15 -4.05
N PRO A 8 71.95 23.75 -3.03
CA PRO A 8 70.84 23.03 -2.34
C PRO A 8 69.57 22.98 -3.21
N PRO A 9 68.71 21.95 -3.03
CA PRO A 9 67.46 21.79 -3.78
C PRO A 9 66.47 22.90 -3.44
N LEU A 10 65.76 23.36 -4.47
CA LEU A 10 64.68 24.32 -4.37
C LEU A 10 63.52 23.73 -3.51
N ALA A 11 63.02 24.54 -2.58
CA ALA A 11 61.85 24.24 -1.77
C ALA A 11 60.63 24.04 -2.68
N GLN A 12 59.95 22.91 -2.51
CA GLN A 12 58.67 22.65 -3.15
C GLN A 12 57.61 23.57 -2.51
N ASP A 13 57.02 24.46 -3.34
CA ASP A 13 55.84 25.23 -2.96
C ASP A 13 54.69 24.31 -2.56
N SER A 14 54.33 24.36 -1.30
CA SER A 14 53.17 23.68 -0.76
C SER A 14 51.90 24.38 -1.31
N ILE A 15 51.17 23.69 -2.16
CA ILE A 15 49.85 24.13 -2.60
C ILE A 15 48.96 24.19 -1.34
N PRO A 16 48.31 25.34 -1.04
CA PRO A 16 47.41 25.42 0.09
C PRO A 16 46.24 24.45 -0.10
N PRO A 17 45.74 23.77 0.97
CA PRO A 17 44.62 22.86 0.87
C PRO A 17 43.39 23.62 0.34
N SER A 18 42.72 23.02 -0.64
CA SER A 18 41.43 23.47 -1.17
C SER A 18 40.45 23.71 -0.02
N PRO A 19 39.74 24.87 0.02
CA PRO A 19 38.77 25.10 1.09
C PRO A 19 37.72 24.01 1.06
N ALA A 20 37.43 23.44 2.26
CA ALA A 20 36.36 22.47 2.44
C ALA A 20 35.06 23.05 1.86
N PRO A 21 34.17 22.20 1.29
CA PRO A 21 32.87 22.65 0.79
C PRO A 21 32.14 23.36 1.93
N VAL A 22 31.84 24.63 1.73
CA VAL A 22 30.98 25.39 2.65
C VAL A 22 29.61 24.74 2.58
N GLU A 23 29.20 24.11 3.65
CA GLU A 23 27.87 23.57 3.78
C GLU A 23 26.88 24.73 3.57
N ALA A 24 26.16 24.68 2.45
CA ALA A 24 25.24 25.78 2.07
C ALA A 24 24.21 25.91 3.19
N ALA A 25 24.04 27.11 3.73
CA ALA A 25 23.02 27.40 4.72
C ALA A 25 21.65 26.87 4.22
N PRO A 26 20.83 26.21 5.07
CA PRO A 26 19.58 25.66 4.64
C PRO A 26 18.70 26.74 4.03
N SER A 27 18.19 26.48 2.82
CA SER A 27 17.27 27.37 2.13
C SER A 27 16.06 27.64 3.04
N PRO A 28 15.62 28.90 3.20
CA PRO A 28 14.40 29.21 3.98
C PRO A 28 13.13 28.65 3.34
N VAL A 29 13.20 28.16 2.10
CA VAL A 29 12.08 27.56 1.37
C VAL A 29 12.41 26.11 1.06
N GLN A 30 11.55 25.21 1.49
CA GLN A 30 11.61 23.79 1.18
C GLN A 30 10.51 23.45 0.16
N GLU A 31 10.89 22.91 -0.98
CA GLU A 31 9.96 22.42 -1.98
C GLU A 31 9.40 21.06 -1.55
N LEU A 32 8.08 20.88 -1.65
CA LEU A 32 7.38 19.65 -1.31
C LEU A 32 6.62 19.13 -2.54
N LYS A 33 6.65 17.81 -2.73
CA LYS A 33 5.72 17.10 -3.59
C LYS A 33 4.48 16.75 -2.77
N VAL A 34 3.31 17.20 -3.23
CA VAL A 34 2.04 16.96 -2.56
C VAL A 34 1.15 16.10 -3.43
N SER A 35 0.59 15.03 -2.87
CA SER A 35 -0.43 14.21 -3.52
C SER A 35 -1.67 14.12 -2.65
N GLY A 36 -2.84 14.31 -3.26
CA GLY A 36 -4.14 14.22 -2.61
C GLY A 36 -4.91 13.00 -3.09
N HIS A 37 -5.53 12.27 -2.15
CA HIS A 37 -6.30 11.07 -2.43
C HIS A 37 -7.66 11.17 -1.74
N MET A 38 -8.74 10.95 -2.50
CA MET A 38 -10.08 10.85 -1.95
C MET A 38 -10.39 9.40 -1.64
N MET A 39 -10.54 9.07 -0.35
CA MET A 39 -10.88 7.73 0.10
C MET A 39 -12.36 7.65 0.43
N SER A 40 -13.06 6.65 -0.09
CA SER A 40 -14.43 6.33 0.27
C SER A 40 -14.45 5.27 1.36
N LEU A 41 -15.11 5.57 2.48
CA LEU A 41 -15.21 4.68 3.63
C LEU A 41 -16.67 4.32 3.90
N PRO A 42 -16.99 3.07 4.24
CA PRO A 42 -18.31 2.69 4.72
C PRO A 42 -18.60 3.33 6.08
N ALA A 43 -19.82 3.21 6.57
CA ALA A 43 -20.15 3.60 7.95
C ALA A 43 -19.29 2.78 8.94
N GLY A 44 -18.72 3.46 9.95
CA GLY A 44 -17.83 2.80 10.92
C GLY A 44 -16.85 3.75 11.58
N LEU A 45 -15.95 3.17 12.38
CA LEU A 45 -14.84 3.85 13.01
C LEU A 45 -13.53 3.28 12.46
N PHE A 46 -12.68 4.16 11.97
CA PHE A 46 -11.39 3.82 11.35
C PHE A 46 -10.25 4.49 12.10
N CYS A 47 -9.11 3.82 12.20
CA CYS A 47 -7.86 4.36 12.70
C CYS A 47 -6.88 4.48 11.53
N PHE A 48 -6.41 5.67 11.27
CA PHE A 48 -5.37 5.98 10.32
C PHE A 48 -4.05 6.12 11.08
N VAL A 49 -3.06 5.30 10.75
CA VAL A 49 -1.77 5.26 11.42
C VAL A 49 -0.67 5.55 10.42
N ASN A 50 0.21 6.50 10.74
CA ASN A 50 1.43 6.71 9.99
C ASN A 50 2.49 5.72 10.50
N GLU A 51 2.83 4.71 9.71
CA GLU A 51 3.90 3.76 10.05
C GLU A 51 5.30 4.34 9.83
N GLY A 52 5.36 5.56 9.31
CA GLY A 52 6.62 6.22 8.99
C GLY A 52 7.33 5.62 7.77
N ASN A 53 8.53 6.08 7.57
CA ASN A 53 9.50 5.50 6.63
C ASN A 53 10.89 5.68 7.23
N PRO A 54 11.48 4.63 7.86
CA PRO A 54 12.77 4.72 8.54
C PRO A 54 13.92 5.13 7.61
N ALA A 55 13.77 4.87 6.31
CA ALA A 55 14.78 5.22 5.30
C ALA A 55 14.70 6.68 4.82
N ALA A 56 13.62 7.39 5.16
CA ALA A 56 13.40 8.76 4.72
C ALA A 56 13.99 9.76 5.73
N PRO A 57 14.88 10.65 5.31
CA PRO A 57 15.35 11.75 6.17
C PRO A 57 14.17 12.66 6.52
N ARG A 58 14.08 13.04 7.78
CA ARG A 58 13.05 13.98 8.27
C ARG A 58 13.60 15.37 8.36
N GLN A 59 12.87 16.31 7.80
CA GLN A 59 13.21 17.73 7.86
C GLN A 59 11.94 18.55 8.10
N ASN A 60 11.91 19.37 9.15
CA ASN A 60 10.77 20.22 9.51
C ASN A 60 9.43 19.49 9.61
N GLY A 61 9.41 18.25 10.14
CA GLY A 61 8.21 17.42 10.26
C GLY A 61 7.74 16.78 8.94
N MET A 62 8.53 16.89 7.86
CA MET A 62 8.25 16.23 6.58
C MET A 62 9.19 15.03 6.36
N PRO A 63 8.76 13.99 5.64
CA PRO A 63 7.45 13.78 5.05
C PRO A 63 6.33 13.58 6.08
N GLY A 64 5.08 13.88 5.71
CA GLY A 64 3.93 13.81 6.59
C GLY A 64 2.63 13.51 5.84
N ILE A 65 1.60 13.16 6.59
CA ILE A 65 0.26 12.90 6.08
C ILE A 65 -0.72 13.82 6.77
N ARG A 66 -1.73 14.27 6.07
CA ARG A 66 -2.85 15.01 6.64
C ARG A 66 -4.16 14.33 6.27
N ILE A 67 -4.99 14.08 7.27
CA ILE A 67 -6.35 13.57 7.10
C ILE A 67 -7.33 14.73 7.31
N SER A 68 -8.19 14.94 6.33
CA SER A 68 -9.17 16.03 6.42
C SER A 68 -10.53 15.63 5.84
N PRO A 69 -11.62 16.27 6.26
CA PRO A 69 -12.92 16.08 5.62
C PRO A 69 -12.85 16.52 4.16
N PRO A 70 -13.68 15.93 3.28
CA PRO A 70 -13.77 16.37 1.90
C PRO A 70 -14.39 17.76 1.83
N PRO A 71 -14.20 18.52 0.74
CA PRO A 71 -14.83 19.83 0.54
C PRO A 71 -16.35 19.77 0.54
N ILE A 72 -16.93 18.65 0.11
CA ILE A 72 -18.38 18.40 0.01
C ILE A 72 -18.70 17.10 0.74
N GLY A 73 -19.81 17.08 1.51
CA GLY A 73 -20.26 15.88 2.23
C GLY A 73 -19.59 15.61 3.56
N SER A 74 -18.91 16.61 4.14
CA SER A 74 -18.18 16.51 5.41
C SER A 74 -19.05 16.22 6.65
N GLN A 75 -20.37 16.45 6.56
CA GLN A 75 -21.30 16.29 7.70
C GLN A 75 -21.41 14.87 8.24
N HIS A 76 -20.97 13.88 7.49
CA HIS A 76 -21.00 12.47 7.90
C HIS A 76 -19.65 11.94 8.38
N VAL A 77 -18.62 12.78 8.34
CA VAL A 77 -17.24 12.42 8.69
C VAL A 77 -16.79 13.25 9.88
N GLU A 78 -16.38 12.58 10.95
CA GLU A 78 -15.73 13.17 12.11
C GLU A 78 -14.30 12.68 12.18
N ILE A 79 -13.37 13.61 12.37
CA ILE A 79 -11.96 13.31 12.50
C ILE A 79 -11.51 13.74 13.88
N ALA A 80 -10.96 12.81 14.65
CA ALA A 80 -10.42 13.03 15.98
C ALA A 80 -9.00 12.46 16.04
N GLY A 81 -8.01 13.32 16.17
CA GLY A 81 -6.61 12.96 16.27
C GLY A 81 -5.96 13.53 17.51
N PHE A 82 -4.75 13.09 17.82
CA PHE A 82 -3.91 13.71 18.87
C PHE A 82 -3.50 15.13 18.50
N ARG A 83 -3.57 15.49 17.22
CA ARG A 83 -3.37 16.85 16.71
C ARG A 83 -4.66 17.39 16.12
N PRO A 84 -5.07 18.61 16.50
CA PRO A 84 -6.32 19.20 16.06
C PRO A 84 -6.36 19.54 14.57
N ASP A 85 -5.21 19.57 13.91
CA ASP A 85 -5.04 19.92 12.49
C ASP A 85 -5.06 18.71 11.55
N GLY A 86 -5.20 17.48 12.09
CA GLY A 86 -5.26 16.22 11.33
C GLY A 86 -3.92 15.79 10.75
N TRP A 87 -2.80 16.32 11.23
CA TRP A 87 -1.47 15.93 10.80
C TRP A 87 -0.99 14.65 11.48
N LEU A 88 -0.36 13.78 10.69
CA LEU A 88 0.32 12.57 11.10
C LEU A 88 1.79 12.68 10.65
N ASN A 89 2.63 13.28 11.49
CA ASN A 89 4.03 13.59 11.14
C ASN A 89 5.03 12.61 11.75
N GLY A 90 4.65 11.93 12.83
CA GLY A 90 5.49 10.98 13.56
C GLY A 90 5.20 9.53 13.19
N ASP A 91 6.18 8.65 13.42
CA ASP A 91 5.96 7.21 13.37
C ASP A 91 5.02 6.82 14.50
N GLY A 92 3.94 6.10 14.17
CA GLY A 92 2.90 5.74 15.10
C GLY A 92 1.89 6.85 15.38
N ASP A 93 2.02 8.05 14.77
CA ASP A 93 0.95 9.06 14.83
C ASP A 93 -0.32 8.49 14.24
N ALA A 94 -1.44 8.69 14.94
CA ALA A 94 -2.73 8.14 14.56
C ALA A 94 -3.85 9.18 14.63
N THR A 95 -4.88 9.01 13.82
CA THR A 95 -6.14 9.75 13.89
C THR A 95 -7.31 8.80 13.70
N LEU A 96 -8.40 9.07 14.40
CA LEU A 96 -9.65 8.36 14.27
C LEU A 96 -10.55 9.08 13.27
N VAL A 97 -11.14 8.33 12.38
CA VAL A 97 -12.14 8.80 11.43
C VAL A 97 -13.43 8.04 11.67
N ARG A 98 -14.47 8.76 12.10
CA ARG A 98 -15.80 8.19 12.26
C ARG A 98 -16.66 8.57 11.08
N VAL A 99 -17.17 7.58 10.39
CA VAL A 99 -18.17 7.73 9.33
C VAL A 99 -19.52 7.35 9.89
N ARG A 100 -20.38 8.35 10.11
CA ARG A 100 -21.72 8.15 10.71
C ARG A 100 -22.71 7.53 9.72
N LYS A 101 -22.59 7.91 8.45
CA LYS A 101 -23.43 7.39 7.35
C LYS A 101 -22.53 7.22 6.13
N GLY A 102 -22.37 5.99 5.71
CA GLY A 102 -21.53 5.64 4.56
C GLY A 102 -22.31 5.36 3.29
N PRO A 103 -21.63 5.32 2.16
CA PRO A 103 -20.22 5.66 2.03
C PRO A 103 -19.98 7.17 2.14
N ALA A 104 -18.91 7.57 2.81
CA ALA A 104 -18.47 8.96 2.88
C ALA A 104 -16.99 9.08 2.49
N GLN A 105 -16.63 10.24 1.95
CA GLN A 105 -15.27 10.48 1.48
C GLN A 105 -14.42 11.14 2.57
N VAL A 106 -13.12 10.83 2.54
CA VAL A 106 -12.09 11.45 3.37
C VAL A 106 -10.94 11.86 2.45
N LEU A 107 -10.40 13.05 2.63
CA LEU A 107 -9.24 13.52 1.89
C LEU A 107 -7.97 13.17 2.66
N VAL A 108 -7.11 12.38 2.04
CA VAL A 108 -5.76 12.05 2.51
C VAL A 108 -4.77 12.82 1.67
N THR A 109 -3.98 13.68 2.31
CA THR A 109 -2.93 14.45 1.63
C THR A 109 -1.57 13.99 2.12
N ILE A 110 -0.71 13.56 1.20
CA ILE A 110 0.64 13.11 1.48
C ILE A 110 1.64 14.18 1.03
N TYR A 111 2.53 14.55 1.93
CA TYR A 111 3.57 15.53 1.71
C TYR A 111 4.93 14.83 1.73
N GLN A 112 5.69 14.97 0.65
CA GLN A 112 7.01 14.38 0.44
C GLN A 112 8.04 15.46 0.15
N ILE A 113 9.31 15.18 0.44
CA ILE A 113 10.42 16.04 -0.01
C ILE A 113 10.55 15.87 -1.52
N ALA A 114 10.57 16.98 -2.27
CA ALA A 114 10.42 17.01 -3.73
C ALA A 114 11.40 16.09 -4.49
N ASN A 115 12.66 16.03 -4.07
CA ASN A 115 13.70 15.28 -4.76
C ASN A 115 13.95 13.88 -4.17
N GLN A 116 13.01 13.37 -3.33
CA GLN A 116 13.14 12.07 -2.68
C GLN A 116 11.85 11.26 -2.87
N PRO A 117 11.66 10.62 -4.03
CA PRO A 117 10.43 9.90 -4.36
C PRO A 117 10.13 8.75 -3.39
N ASP A 118 11.16 8.16 -2.80
CA ASP A 118 11.01 7.04 -1.84
C ASP A 118 10.79 7.52 -0.40
N SER A 119 10.67 8.82 -0.17
CA SER A 119 10.43 9.40 1.16
C SER A 119 8.96 9.36 1.59
N ALA A 120 8.05 8.80 0.79
CA ALA A 120 6.64 8.73 1.14
C ALA A 120 6.43 8.02 2.49
N PRO A 121 5.69 8.61 3.43
CA PRO A 121 5.30 7.93 4.65
C PRO A 121 4.29 6.81 4.32
N ARG A 122 4.33 5.73 5.08
CA ARG A 122 3.40 4.61 4.95
C ARG A 122 2.18 4.88 5.81
N LEU A 123 1.00 4.86 5.19
CA LEU A 123 -0.27 5.01 5.90
C LEU A 123 -0.95 3.66 6.03
N GLN A 124 -1.23 3.23 7.26
CA GLN A 124 -2.08 2.09 7.55
C GLN A 124 -3.46 2.57 7.97
N VAL A 125 -4.51 1.96 7.41
CA VAL A 125 -5.89 2.22 7.81
C VAL A 125 -6.46 0.95 8.42
N ARG A 126 -6.98 1.05 9.65
CA ARG A 126 -7.61 -0.06 10.38
C ARG A 126 -9.05 0.30 10.70
N GLN A 127 -9.97 -0.58 10.36
CA GLN A 127 -11.35 -0.48 10.85
C GLN A 127 -11.41 -0.99 12.29
N LEU A 128 -11.87 -0.16 13.22
CA LEU A 128 -12.01 -0.50 14.63
C LEU A 128 -13.40 -1.00 14.97
N LEU A 129 -14.43 -0.40 14.33
CA LEU A 129 -15.82 -0.81 14.45
C LEU A 129 -16.41 -0.85 13.05
N GLY A 130 -16.86 -2.00 12.62
CA GLY A 130 -17.57 -2.21 11.36
C GLY A 130 -19.07 -2.16 11.58
N GLY A 131 -19.81 -1.87 10.53
CA GLY A 131 -21.28 -1.82 10.57
C GLY A 131 -21.97 -3.19 10.74
N SER A 132 -21.38 -4.13 11.47
CA SER A 132 -22.02 -5.42 11.81
C SER A 132 -23.24 -5.28 12.72
N ASP A 133 -23.44 -4.10 13.35
CA ASP A 133 -24.57 -3.84 14.23
C ASP A 133 -25.63 -2.90 13.63
N MET A 134 -25.54 -2.57 12.34
CA MET A 134 -26.60 -1.83 11.67
C MET A 134 -27.21 -2.68 10.55
N PRO A 135 -28.54 -2.81 10.49
CA PRO A 135 -29.17 -3.59 9.43
C PRO A 135 -28.73 -3.04 8.07
N ALA A 136 -28.18 -3.91 7.25
CA ALA A 136 -27.83 -3.61 5.88
C ALA A 136 -29.04 -2.98 5.19
N ALA A 137 -28.88 -1.77 4.64
CA ALA A 137 -29.86 -1.23 3.73
C ALA A 137 -29.91 -2.17 2.52
N ALA A 138 -30.95 -2.98 2.50
CA ALA A 138 -31.30 -3.81 1.38
C ALA A 138 -31.54 -2.92 0.16
N ASN A 139 -30.71 -3.05 -0.84
CA ASN A 139 -31.01 -2.84 -2.26
C ASN A 139 -29.72 -3.04 -3.09
N ALA A 140 -29.33 -4.29 -3.22
CA ALA A 140 -28.64 -4.80 -4.38
C ALA A 140 -29.23 -6.19 -4.62
N ASP A 141 -29.86 -6.36 -5.76
CA ASP A 141 -30.32 -7.67 -6.22
C ASP A 141 -29.19 -8.69 -6.10
N PRO A 142 -29.44 -9.87 -5.50
CA PRO A 142 -28.45 -10.92 -5.46
C PRO A 142 -28.31 -11.49 -6.88
N ALA A 143 -27.26 -11.07 -7.58
CA ALA A 143 -26.77 -11.88 -8.68
C ALA A 143 -26.43 -13.30 -8.13
N PRO A 144 -26.63 -14.35 -8.90
CA PRO A 144 -26.76 -15.71 -8.39
C PRO A 144 -25.51 -16.16 -7.61
N VAL A 145 -25.67 -16.27 -6.32
CA VAL A 145 -24.65 -16.66 -5.31
C VAL A 145 -24.01 -18.04 -5.63
N GLN A 146 -24.68 -18.87 -6.41
CA GLN A 146 -24.20 -20.22 -6.70
C GLN A 146 -23.03 -20.32 -7.67
N ALA A 147 -22.82 -19.36 -8.58
CA ALA A 147 -21.66 -19.36 -9.48
C ALA A 147 -20.41 -18.76 -8.83
N GLN A 148 -20.57 -17.95 -7.79
CA GLN A 148 -19.46 -17.30 -7.09
C GLN A 148 -18.75 -18.22 -6.09
N MET A 149 -19.43 -19.27 -5.57
CA MET A 149 -18.83 -20.24 -4.62
C MET A 149 -17.77 -21.18 -5.24
N GLN A 150 -17.59 -21.16 -6.56
CA GLN A 150 -16.62 -22.04 -7.25
C GLN A 150 -15.30 -21.32 -7.65
N MET A 151 -15.20 -20.01 -7.41
CA MET A 151 -14.02 -19.22 -7.77
C MET A 151 -13.19 -18.91 -6.54
N ASP A 152 -11.87 -19.03 -6.68
CA ASP A 152 -10.95 -18.79 -5.57
C ASP A 152 -10.68 -17.28 -5.40
N VAL A 153 -10.65 -16.54 -6.51
CA VAL A 153 -10.43 -15.09 -6.53
C VAL A 153 -11.53 -14.43 -7.35
N LEU A 154 -12.14 -13.40 -6.79
CA LEU A 154 -13.18 -12.60 -7.43
C LEU A 154 -12.69 -11.16 -7.55
N ALA A 155 -13.05 -10.46 -8.62
CA ALA A 155 -12.79 -9.01 -8.74
C ALA A 155 -13.94 -8.30 -9.46
N HIS A 156 -14.12 -7.03 -9.10
CA HIS A 156 -14.93 -6.09 -9.86
C HIS A 156 -14.04 -5.29 -10.81
N ILE A 157 -14.26 -5.47 -12.09
CA ILE A 157 -13.49 -4.81 -13.17
C ILE A 157 -14.33 -3.71 -13.78
N GLN A 158 -13.76 -2.53 -13.90
CA GLN A 158 -14.40 -1.36 -14.51
C GLN A 158 -14.95 -1.68 -15.90
N GLY A 159 -16.24 -1.40 -16.10
CA GLY A 159 -16.93 -1.64 -17.36
C GLY A 159 -17.28 -3.11 -17.68
N ARG A 160 -16.77 -4.08 -16.91
CA ARG A 160 -17.05 -5.52 -17.08
C ARG A 160 -17.89 -6.13 -15.96
N GLY A 161 -17.84 -5.54 -14.75
CA GLY A 161 -18.50 -6.06 -13.56
C GLY A 161 -17.71 -7.15 -12.85
N ASP A 162 -18.41 -8.02 -12.13
CA ASP A 162 -17.79 -9.07 -11.32
C ASP A 162 -17.33 -10.25 -12.19
N THR A 163 -16.10 -10.68 -11.99
CA THR A 163 -15.46 -11.82 -12.65
C THR A 163 -14.64 -12.62 -11.65
N GLY A 164 -14.32 -13.86 -11.96
CA GLY A 164 -13.58 -14.75 -11.06
C GLY A 164 -12.56 -15.61 -11.77
N ALA A 165 -11.58 -16.09 -11.01
CA ALA A 165 -10.54 -17.00 -11.45
C ALA A 165 -10.20 -18.02 -10.35
N LYS A 166 -9.56 -19.14 -10.75
CA LYS A 166 -8.94 -20.10 -9.84
C LYS A 166 -7.53 -19.66 -9.47
N PHE A 167 -7.00 -20.13 -8.33
CA PHE A 167 -5.59 -19.96 -8.02
C PHE A 167 -4.71 -20.44 -9.19
N GLY A 168 -3.65 -19.69 -9.48
CA GLY A 168 -2.77 -19.92 -10.61
C GLY A 168 -3.24 -19.34 -11.93
N ALA A 169 -4.50 -18.96 -12.08
CA ALA A 169 -5.02 -18.28 -13.26
C ALA A 169 -4.96 -16.74 -13.11
N TRP A 170 -4.83 -16.04 -14.23
CA TRP A 170 -4.94 -14.59 -14.26
C TRP A 170 -6.41 -14.16 -14.14
N LEU A 171 -6.67 -13.20 -13.26
CA LEU A 171 -7.93 -12.49 -13.10
C LEU A 171 -7.78 -11.08 -13.68
N GLY A 172 -8.62 -10.71 -14.61
CA GLY A 172 -8.46 -9.54 -15.46
C GLY A 172 -7.81 -9.89 -16.80
N GLU A 173 -7.76 -8.94 -17.70
CA GLU A 173 -7.22 -9.12 -19.05
C GLU A 173 -6.13 -8.08 -19.31
N ARG A 174 -4.91 -8.57 -19.51
CA ARG A 174 -3.75 -7.72 -19.76
C ARG A 174 -3.90 -6.94 -21.06
N GLY A 175 -3.67 -5.63 -21.02
CA GLY A 175 -3.81 -4.74 -22.17
C GLY A 175 -5.25 -4.34 -22.50
N SER A 176 -6.21 -4.67 -21.61
CA SER A 176 -7.62 -4.28 -21.78
C SER A 176 -7.89 -2.81 -21.46
N ASN A 177 -6.98 -2.15 -20.72
CA ASN A 177 -7.17 -0.82 -20.14
C ASN A 177 -8.37 -0.71 -19.18
N SER A 178 -8.87 -1.85 -18.69
CA SER A 178 -9.92 -1.91 -17.66
C SER A 178 -9.28 -2.26 -16.33
N TRP A 179 -9.48 -1.43 -15.32
CA TRP A 179 -8.85 -1.64 -14.02
C TRP A 179 -9.74 -2.39 -13.05
N ILE A 180 -9.11 -3.01 -12.05
CA ILE A 180 -9.77 -3.65 -10.92
C ILE A 180 -10.10 -2.57 -9.88
N GLU A 181 -11.36 -2.52 -9.46
CA GLU A 181 -11.87 -1.61 -8.42
C GLU A 181 -11.86 -2.25 -7.02
N GLY A 182 -11.96 -3.56 -6.97
CA GLY A 182 -11.93 -4.31 -5.73
C GLY A 182 -11.90 -5.81 -6.00
N PHE A 183 -11.53 -6.58 -4.99
CA PHE A 183 -11.42 -8.03 -5.10
C PHE A 183 -11.75 -8.74 -3.78
N ALA A 184 -11.99 -10.04 -3.87
CA ALA A 184 -12.10 -10.95 -2.73
C ALA A 184 -11.33 -12.24 -3.04
N ILE A 185 -10.72 -12.85 -2.03
CA ILE A 185 -10.02 -14.13 -2.13
C ILE A 185 -10.71 -15.10 -1.19
N ASN A 186 -11.15 -16.24 -1.69
CA ASN A 186 -11.71 -17.32 -0.89
C ASN A 186 -10.57 -18.26 -0.46
N ALA A 187 -10.51 -18.59 0.82
CA ALA A 187 -9.58 -19.59 1.30
C ALA A 187 -10.00 -20.98 0.80
N PRO A 188 -9.04 -21.86 0.46
CA PRO A 188 -9.33 -23.30 0.33
C PRO A 188 -9.98 -23.87 1.60
N GLU A 189 -10.70 -24.97 1.47
CA GLU A 189 -11.45 -25.58 2.58
C GLU A 189 -10.57 -26.01 3.77
N ASP A 190 -9.31 -26.26 3.54
CA ASP A 190 -8.31 -26.67 4.53
C ASP A 190 -7.51 -25.51 5.13
N ILE A 191 -7.84 -24.26 4.79
CA ILE A 191 -7.25 -23.04 5.35
C ILE A 191 -8.31 -22.28 6.13
N ASP A 192 -8.03 -21.97 7.41
CA ASP A 192 -8.88 -21.07 8.18
C ASP A 192 -8.90 -19.68 7.56
N ALA A 193 -10.08 -19.09 7.43
CA ALA A 193 -10.23 -17.75 6.87
C ALA A 193 -9.42 -16.68 7.61
N ALA A 194 -9.22 -16.83 8.92
CA ALA A 194 -8.42 -15.95 9.74
C ALA A 194 -6.91 -16.05 9.44
N ASP A 195 -6.45 -17.19 8.92
CA ASP A 195 -5.07 -17.40 8.52
C ASP A 195 -4.75 -16.90 7.11
N PHE A 196 -5.76 -16.42 6.38
CA PHE A 196 -5.62 -15.87 5.04
C PHE A 196 -6.18 -14.44 5.00
N SER A 197 -5.34 -13.46 4.86
CA SER A 197 -5.74 -12.05 4.84
C SER A 197 -5.07 -11.27 3.71
N TYR A 198 -5.69 -10.15 3.30
CA TYR A 198 -5.19 -9.34 2.20
C TYR A 198 -5.57 -7.87 2.35
N GLN A 199 -4.84 -7.04 1.61
CA GLN A 199 -5.02 -5.59 1.53
C GLN A 199 -4.98 -5.15 0.07
N ALA A 200 -5.67 -4.06 -0.25
CA ALA A 200 -5.52 -3.34 -1.50
C ALA A 200 -4.49 -2.20 -1.34
N VAL A 201 -3.70 -1.96 -2.39
CA VAL A 201 -2.87 -0.76 -2.49
C VAL A 201 -3.72 0.36 -3.07
N LEU A 202 -3.88 1.44 -2.32
CA LEU A 202 -4.71 2.60 -2.68
C LEU A 202 -3.88 3.82 -3.09
N GLY A 203 -2.58 3.78 -2.84
CA GLY A 203 -1.59 4.80 -3.15
C GLY A 203 -0.20 4.29 -2.84
N ARG A 204 0.86 5.00 -3.21
CA ARG A 204 2.23 4.60 -2.92
C ARG A 204 2.44 4.46 -1.41
N GLY A 205 2.72 3.23 -0.97
CA GLY A 205 2.85 2.89 0.46
C GLY A 205 1.55 3.02 1.26
N TRP A 206 0.42 3.12 0.59
CA TRP A 206 -0.88 3.27 1.22
C TRP A 206 -1.75 2.05 0.99
N LEU A 207 -2.02 1.32 2.07
CA LEU A 207 -2.75 0.05 2.09
C LEU A 207 -4.13 0.22 2.74
N SER A 208 -5.10 -0.53 2.24
CA SER A 208 -6.41 -0.67 2.91
C SER A 208 -6.26 -1.35 4.28
N PRO A 209 -7.29 -1.37 5.12
CA PRO A 209 -7.34 -2.31 6.25
C PRO A 209 -7.13 -3.75 5.76
N TRP A 210 -6.57 -4.62 6.63
CA TRP A 210 -6.56 -6.06 6.42
C TRP A 210 -8.00 -6.59 6.41
N VAL A 211 -8.30 -7.43 5.45
CA VAL A 211 -9.54 -8.22 5.40
C VAL A 211 -9.21 -9.70 5.36
N GLU A 212 -10.06 -10.51 5.97
CA GLU A 212 -9.92 -11.96 5.99
C GLU A 212 -10.48 -12.58 4.70
N ALA A 213 -10.12 -13.82 4.44
CA ALA A 213 -10.64 -14.56 3.29
C ALA A 213 -12.16 -14.53 3.21
N GLY A 214 -12.67 -14.40 2.00
CA GLY A 214 -14.09 -14.24 1.70
C GLY A 214 -14.64 -12.82 1.85
N GLN A 215 -13.93 -11.88 2.47
CA GLN A 215 -14.36 -10.50 2.60
C GLN A 215 -13.94 -9.68 1.38
N TYR A 216 -14.74 -8.70 1.00
CA TYR A 216 -14.45 -7.87 -0.16
C TYR A 216 -13.54 -6.69 0.20
N CYS A 217 -12.49 -6.47 -0.60
CA CYS A 217 -11.52 -5.40 -0.44
C CYS A 217 -11.56 -4.46 -1.65
N GLY A 218 -11.79 -3.18 -1.43
CA GLY A 218 -11.89 -2.16 -2.50
C GLY A 218 -13.30 -1.63 -2.70
N SER A 219 -13.63 -1.20 -3.91
CA SER A 219 -14.92 -0.61 -4.30
C SER A 219 -15.58 -1.37 -5.45
N ARG A 220 -16.87 -1.10 -5.70
CA ARG A 220 -17.63 -1.62 -6.85
C ARG A 220 -18.36 -0.50 -7.55
N GLY A 221 -18.17 -0.36 -8.87
CA GLY A 221 -18.90 0.59 -9.68
C GLY A 221 -18.65 2.06 -9.32
N MET A 222 -17.53 2.34 -8.66
CA MET A 222 -17.16 3.70 -8.24
C MET A 222 -16.08 4.32 -9.12
N ALA A 223 -15.61 3.59 -10.12
CA ALA A 223 -14.50 3.97 -11.00
C ALA A 223 -13.20 4.34 -10.24
N LEU A 224 -12.99 3.72 -9.08
CA LEU A 224 -11.80 3.90 -8.24
C LEU A 224 -10.86 2.72 -8.45
N PRO A 225 -9.73 2.89 -9.17
CA PRO A 225 -8.79 1.81 -9.40
C PRO A 225 -8.03 1.44 -8.14
N LEU A 226 -7.75 0.16 -7.97
CA LEU A 226 -6.68 -0.31 -7.09
C LEU A 226 -5.32 -0.12 -7.78
N LEU A 227 -4.26 0.03 -7.00
CA LEU A 227 -2.89 0.23 -7.49
C LEU A 227 -1.98 -0.97 -7.17
N GLY A 228 -2.55 -2.03 -6.62
CA GLY A 228 -1.87 -3.26 -6.28
C GLY A 228 -2.56 -4.02 -5.15
N LEU A 229 -1.87 -5.02 -4.64
CA LEU A 229 -2.37 -5.87 -3.57
C LEU A 229 -1.23 -6.33 -2.66
N ARG A 230 -1.60 -6.77 -1.46
CA ARG A 230 -0.72 -7.46 -0.50
C ARG A 230 -1.51 -8.59 0.10
N VAL A 231 -0.96 -9.80 0.08
CA VAL A 231 -1.62 -11.02 0.54
C VAL A 231 -0.74 -11.69 1.58
N ARG A 232 -1.35 -12.22 2.64
CA ARG A 232 -0.64 -12.84 3.75
C ARG A 232 -1.32 -14.12 4.20
N LEU A 233 -0.51 -15.16 4.36
CA LEU A 233 -0.82 -16.36 5.13
C LEU A 233 -0.16 -16.28 6.50
N THR A 234 -0.85 -16.72 7.53
CA THR A 234 -0.36 -16.84 8.91
C THR A 234 -0.60 -18.26 9.43
N GLY A 235 -0.18 -18.54 10.66
CA GLY A 235 -0.46 -19.79 11.34
C GLY A 235 -0.08 -21.03 10.55
N GLU A 236 -0.94 -22.03 10.61
CA GLU A 236 -0.73 -23.31 9.91
C GLU A 236 -0.75 -23.17 8.39
N ALA A 237 -1.52 -22.23 7.84
CA ALA A 237 -1.59 -22.01 6.41
C ALA A 237 -0.23 -21.59 5.84
N ALA A 238 0.54 -20.73 6.54
CA ALA A 238 1.88 -20.32 6.11
C ALA A 238 2.91 -21.46 6.14
N GLU A 239 2.69 -22.48 7.00
CA GLU A 239 3.54 -23.67 7.07
C GLU A 239 3.19 -24.68 5.98
N GLN A 240 1.91 -24.79 5.61
CA GLN A 240 1.40 -25.79 4.67
C GLN A 240 1.47 -25.35 3.22
N TYR A 241 1.44 -24.04 2.97
CA TYR A 241 1.39 -23.48 1.63
C TYR A 241 2.51 -22.47 1.37
N GLU A 242 2.92 -22.41 0.11
CA GLU A 242 3.72 -21.33 -0.45
C GLU A 242 2.79 -20.43 -1.25
N LEU A 243 2.79 -19.15 -0.90
CA LEU A 243 2.01 -18.10 -1.55
C LEU A 243 2.92 -17.28 -2.46
N SER A 244 2.49 -17.05 -3.69
CA SER A 244 3.09 -16.07 -4.58
C SER A 244 2.01 -15.36 -5.39
N TYR A 245 2.25 -14.10 -5.75
CA TYR A 245 1.30 -13.32 -6.54
C TYR A 245 1.99 -12.29 -7.42
N ALA A 246 1.36 -12.00 -8.54
CA ALA A 246 1.85 -11.07 -9.55
C ALA A 246 0.70 -10.18 -10.05
N ALA A 247 1.04 -9.04 -10.60
CA ALA A 247 0.10 -8.07 -11.11
C ALA A 247 0.57 -7.45 -12.43
N THR A 248 -0.40 -7.01 -13.25
CA THR A 248 -0.15 -6.13 -14.38
C THR A 248 -0.94 -4.84 -14.20
N PHE A 249 -0.43 -3.77 -14.79
CA PHE A 249 -0.96 -2.43 -14.64
C PHE A 249 -1.25 -1.80 -16.00
N ILE A 250 -2.20 -0.88 -16.03
CA ILE A 250 -2.49 -0.11 -17.24
C ILE A 250 -1.20 0.59 -17.70
N GLY A 251 -0.93 0.49 -19.01
CA GLY A 251 0.34 0.95 -19.58
C GLY A 251 1.42 -0.14 -19.71
N GLY A 252 1.10 -1.40 -19.31
CA GLY A 252 1.94 -2.57 -19.57
C GLY A 252 3.00 -2.87 -18.51
N ALA A 253 3.05 -2.10 -17.42
CA ALA A 253 3.93 -2.40 -16.30
C ALA A 253 3.50 -3.71 -15.61
N THR A 254 4.46 -4.43 -15.03
CA THR A 254 4.23 -5.68 -14.31
C THR A 254 4.97 -5.65 -12.97
N ALA A 255 4.41 -6.27 -11.94
CA ALA A 255 5.07 -6.50 -10.67
C ALA A 255 4.93 -7.96 -10.25
N GLY A 256 5.91 -8.45 -9.53
CA GLY A 256 5.95 -9.83 -9.04
C GLY A 256 6.61 -10.84 -10.03
N PRO A 257 6.55 -12.16 -9.72
CA PRO A 257 5.90 -12.68 -8.51
C PRO A 257 6.59 -12.25 -7.23
N VAL A 258 5.80 -11.86 -6.23
CA VAL A 258 6.24 -11.58 -4.87
C VAL A 258 5.71 -12.65 -3.91
N GLY A 259 6.35 -12.77 -2.75
CA GLY A 259 6.03 -13.80 -1.75
C GLY A 259 5.01 -13.35 -0.70
N ASN A 260 4.87 -14.20 0.32
CA ASN A 260 3.98 -13.97 1.45
C ASN A 260 4.27 -12.63 2.15
N ASP A 261 3.24 -11.82 2.35
CA ASP A 261 3.28 -10.54 3.05
C ASP A 261 4.11 -9.42 2.34
N GLU A 262 4.47 -9.59 1.09
CA GLU A 262 5.14 -8.56 0.28
C GLU A 262 4.11 -7.72 -0.49
N THR A 263 4.39 -6.44 -0.70
CA THR A 263 3.49 -5.58 -1.48
C THR A 263 3.75 -5.74 -2.98
N CYS A 264 2.72 -6.08 -3.75
CA CYS A 264 2.75 -6.14 -5.21
C CYS A 264 2.11 -4.86 -5.78
N GLU A 265 2.95 -3.89 -6.12
CA GLU A 265 2.55 -2.60 -6.71
C GLU A 265 3.47 -2.24 -7.87
N GLY A 266 3.00 -1.41 -8.80
CA GLY A 266 3.83 -0.93 -9.90
C GLY A 266 4.73 0.23 -9.47
N ASP A 267 5.87 0.42 -10.16
CA ASP A 267 6.78 1.57 -9.94
C ASP A 267 6.09 2.92 -10.16
N THR A 268 5.05 2.94 -10.98
CA THR A 268 4.16 4.07 -11.22
C THR A 268 2.84 3.83 -10.50
N LEU A 269 2.08 4.90 -10.21
CA LEU A 269 0.72 4.79 -9.66
C LEU A 269 -0.29 4.38 -10.74
N ALA A 270 0.08 3.44 -11.61
CA ALA A 270 -0.80 2.95 -12.66
C ALA A 270 -1.87 2.02 -12.06
N PRO A 271 -3.12 2.08 -12.56
CA PRO A 271 -4.20 1.20 -12.14
C PRO A 271 -3.88 -0.28 -12.32
N LEU A 272 -4.26 -1.10 -11.35
CA LEU A 272 -4.18 -2.56 -11.38
C LEU A 272 -5.13 -3.10 -12.46
N GLU A 273 -4.60 -3.76 -13.48
CA GLU A 273 -5.36 -4.25 -14.62
C GLU A 273 -5.69 -5.74 -14.52
N ALA A 274 -4.71 -6.54 -14.09
CA ALA A 274 -4.92 -7.96 -13.82
C ALA A 274 -4.01 -8.43 -12.68
N LEU A 275 -4.44 -9.50 -12.00
CA LEU A 275 -3.70 -10.13 -10.92
C LEU A 275 -3.70 -11.65 -11.07
N GLN A 276 -2.67 -12.29 -10.51
CA GLN A 276 -2.56 -13.74 -10.40
C GLN A 276 -2.12 -14.08 -8.99
N ILE A 277 -2.81 -15.01 -8.34
CA ILE A 277 -2.45 -15.50 -7.02
C ILE A 277 -2.23 -17.00 -7.15
N THR A 278 -1.07 -17.46 -6.71
CA THR A 278 -0.68 -18.89 -6.75
C THR A 278 -0.48 -19.38 -5.33
N LEU A 279 -1.16 -20.46 -5.01
CA LEU A 279 -1.08 -21.14 -3.73
C LEU A 279 -0.62 -22.58 -3.97
N THR A 280 0.59 -22.91 -3.50
CA THR A 280 1.21 -24.22 -3.75
C THR A 280 1.41 -24.96 -2.43
N PRO A 281 0.86 -26.18 -2.26
CA PRO A 281 1.11 -26.98 -1.06
C PRO A 281 2.60 -27.26 -0.88
N ARG A 282 3.14 -27.03 0.31
CA ARG A 282 4.51 -27.39 0.68
C ARG A 282 4.58 -28.90 0.94
N LEU A 283 5.51 -29.58 0.25
CA LEU A 283 5.77 -30.99 0.52
C LEU A 283 6.26 -31.14 1.97
N ARG A 284 5.46 -31.80 2.84
CA ARG A 284 5.92 -32.18 4.18
C ARG A 284 7.17 -33.04 4.05
N LYS A 285 8.32 -32.55 4.53
CA LYS A 285 9.50 -33.40 4.73
C LYS A 285 9.10 -34.50 5.69
N ALA A 286 9.00 -35.73 5.20
CA ALA A 286 8.76 -36.89 6.04
C ALA A 286 9.83 -36.91 7.15
N THR A 287 9.41 -36.69 8.37
CA THR A 287 10.29 -36.82 9.54
C THR A 287 10.68 -38.30 9.63
N ARG A 288 11.93 -38.59 9.23
CA ARG A 288 12.50 -39.94 9.31
C ARG A 288 12.52 -40.33 10.79
N ALA A 289 11.51 -41.12 11.20
CA ALA A 289 11.50 -41.73 12.54
C ALA A 289 12.81 -42.50 12.71
N LYS A 290 13.66 -42.02 13.64
CA LYS A 290 14.78 -42.79 14.13
C LYS A 290 14.21 -44.00 14.88
N ARG A 291 14.39 -45.18 14.32
CA ARG A 291 14.33 -46.44 15.04
C ARG A 291 15.57 -46.59 15.94
#